data_3b43bd8e647ee7bd85c7f12262bfac94
#
_entry.id   3b43bd8e647ee7bd85c7f12262bfac94
#
_cell.length_a   1.000
_cell.length_b   1.000
_cell.length_c   1.000
_cell.angle_alpha   90.00
_cell.angle_beta   90.00
_cell.angle_gamma   90.00
#
_symmetry.space_group_name_H-M   'P 1'
#
loop_
_entity.id
_entity.type
_entity.pdbx_description
1 polymer ?
#
loop_
_entity_poly.entity_id
_entity_poly.type
_entity_poly.pdbx_seq_one_letter_code
_entity_poly.pdbx_strand_id
1 'polypeptide(L)'
;FEALWPAAGAELWDAPGFVTSHSDAVTGVLLSVDITGAVLAEARAKGCNLVVAHHPFLLKGTQEVNHDSLKGSVLTYALKHSIAIFAAHTNADIVEDGVSDVIAKKLDLTNIGPLVTTADSDGHGRIGRLVQSIPLQKFAAHVAETLPFSARGVSVAGSPEQLVETVALCGGAGDSFIDAALASEADVYITSDLRHHPTLDATLTPRAKPLAL
;
A
#
# COMPACT_ATOMS: atom_id res chain seq x y z
N PHE A 1 4.74 -15.75 9.18
CA PHE A 1 3.95 -14.83 8.34
C PHE A 1 2.46 -14.92 8.65
N GLU A 2 1.87 -16.10 8.73
CA GLU A 2 0.43 -16.28 8.94
C GLU A 2 -0.10 -15.58 10.20
N ALA A 3 0.70 -15.50 11.27
CA ALA A 3 0.33 -14.80 12.50
C ALA A 3 0.36 -13.27 12.36
N LEU A 4 1.13 -12.74 11.40
CA LEU A 4 1.25 -11.31 11.15
C LEU A 4 0.29 -10.85 10.05
N TRP A 5 0.19 -11.65 9.00
CA TRP A 5 -0.58 -11.34 7.79
C TRP A 5 -1.36 -12.59 7.35
N PRO A 6 -2.50 -12.88 7.99
CA PRO A 6 -3.30 -14.06 7.68
C PRO A 6 -3.69 -14.08 6.20
N ALA A 7 -3.46 -15.21 5.52
CA ALA A 7 -3.80 -15.34 4.11
C ALA A 7 -5.31 -15.18 3.86
N ALA A 8 -6.14 -15.55 4.84
CA ALA A 8 -7.60 -15.37 4.78
C ALA A 8 -8.06 -13.91 4.68
N GLY A 9 -7.19 -12.94 5.07
CA GLY A 9 -7.46 -11.52 4.94
C GLY A 9 -7.19 -10.93 3.56
N ALA A 10 -6.64 -11.72 2.63
CA ALA A 10 -6.34 -11.22 1.29
C ALA A 10 -7.62 -11.06 0.44
N GLU A 11 -7.58 -10.09 -0.47
CA GLU A 11 -8.59 -9.93 -1.50
C GLU A 11 -8.66 -11.18 -2.41
N LEU A 12 -9.86 -11.52 -2.90
CA LEU A 12 -10.08 -12.74 -3.71
C LEU A 12 -9.27 -12.78 -5.01
N TRP A 13 -8.87 -11.63 -5.54
CA TRP A 13 -8.07 -11.51 -6.76
C TRP A 13 -6.56 -11.53 -6.49
N ASP A 14 -6.16 -11.47 -5.21
CA ASP A 14 -4.77 -11.34 -4.79
C ASP A 14 -4.03 -12.68 -4.81
N ALA A 15 -2.71 -12.62 -4.70
CA ALA A 15 -1.83 -13.79 -4.70
C ALA A 15 -0.70 -13.65 -3.66
N PRO A 16 -1.01 -13.45 -2.36
CA PRO A 16 0.01 -13.40 -1.32
C PRO A 16 0.58 -14.77 -1.05
N GLY A 17 1.72 -14.80 -0.37
CA GLY A 17 2.36 -16.05 0.03
C GLY A 17 3.66 -16.34 -0.72
N PHE A 18 4.12 -17.59 -0.64
CA PHE A 18 5.36 -17.99 -1.27
C PHE A 18 5.22 -18.14 -2.79
N VAL A 19 6.09 -17.43 -3.52
CA VAL A 19 6.27 -17.58 -4.97
C VAL A 19 7.34 -18.64 -5.26
N THR A 20 8.45 -18.60 -4.52
CA THR A 20 9.48 -19.63 -4.48
C THR A 20 9.81 -19.95 -3.03
N SER A 21 10.23 -21.19 -2.77
CA SER A 21 10.63 -21.62 -1.44
C SER A 21 11.82 -22.57 -1.51
N HIS A 22 12.49 -22.79 -0.40
CA HIS A 22 13.53 -23.79 -0.19
C HIS A 22 13.41 -24.38 1.21
N SER A 23 14.13 -25.48 1.46
CA SER A 23 14.10 -26.20 2.76
C SER A 23 15.17 -25.69 3.75
N ASP A 24 16.09 -24.84 3.31
CA ASP A 24 17.18 -24.36 4.14
C ASP A 24 16.69 -23.37 5.20
N ALA A 25 17.42 -23.27 6.30
CA ALA A 25 17.14 -22.25 7.31
C ALA A 25 17.28 -20.84 6.73
N VAL A 26 16.43 -19.91 7.17
CA VAL A 26 16.52 -18.50 6.77
C VAL A 26 17.77 -17.90 7.41
N THR A 27 18.69 -17.41 6.58
CA THR A 27 19.96 -16.79 7.00
C THR A 27 19.88 -15.27 7.06
N GLY A 28 18.95 -14.68 6.32
CA GLY A 28 18.72 -13.25 6.27
C GLY A 28 17.47 -12.94 5.45
N VAL A 29 16.85 -11.80 5.74
CA VAL A 29 15.63 -11.32 5.08
C VAL A 29 15.93 -9.98 4.41
N LEU A 30 15.61 -9.85 3.13
CA LEU A 30 15.58 -8.58 2.41
C LEU A 30 14.12 -8.15 2.22
N LEU A 31 13.79 -6.91 2.59
CA LEU A 31 12.47 -6.33 2.36
C LEU A 31 12.49 -5.49 1.08
N SER A 32 11.45 -5.59 0.26
CA SER A 32 11.27 -4.77 -0.93
C SER A 32 9.79 -4.52 -1.22
N VAL A 33 9.50 -3.53 -2.05
CA VAL A 33 8.15 -3.34 -2.57
C VAL A 33 7.93 -4.29 -3.75
N ASP A 34 8.84 -4.28 -4.71
CA ASP A 34 8.78 -5.08 -5.92
C ASP A 34 9.87 -6.16 -5.96
N ILE A 35 9.61 -7.22 -6.72
CA ILE A 35 10.61 -8.26 -7.03
C ILE A 35 11.23 -7.98 -8.40
N THR A 36 12.53 -7.75 -8.39
CA THR A 36 13.33 -7.53 -9.60
C THR A 36 14.62 -8.35 -9.55
N GLY A 37 15.29 -8.52 -10.70
CA GLY A 37 16.60 -9.16 -10.75
C GLY A 37 17.65 -8.43 -9.87
N ALA A 38 17.56 -7.08 -9.77
CA ALA A 38 18.43 -6.28 -8.92
C ALA A 38 18.21 -6.58 -7.43
N VAL A 39 16.95 -6.69 -6.99
CA VAL A 39 16.57 -7.04 -5.61
C VAL A 39 17.12 -8.42 -5.24
N LEU A 40 16.99 -9.42 -6.12
CA LEU A 40 17.54 -10.75 -5.87
C LEU A 40 19.07 -10.77 -5.85
N ALA A 41 19.72 -9.99 -6.71
CA ALA A 41 21.17 -9.85 -6.70
C ALA A 41 21.66 -9.19 -5.40
N GLU A 42 20.94 -8.17 -4.90
CA GLU A 42 21.22 -7.54 -3.61
C GLU A 42 21.02 -8.52 -2.44
N ALA A 43 19.92 -9.27 -2.44
CA ALA A 43 19.66 -10.29 -1.41
C ALA A 43 20.83 -11.27 -1.33
N ARG A 44 21.26 -11.80 -2.48
CA ARG A 44 22.43 -12.71 -2.56
C ARG A 44 23.70 -12.05 -2.05
N ALA A 45 23.98 -10.83 -2.47
CA ALA A 45 25.21 -10.11 -2.05
C ALA A 45 25.25 -9.86 -0.54
N LYS A 46 24.09 -9.72 0.10
CA LYS A 46 23.92 -9.54 1.56
C LYS A 46 23.79 -10.86 2.33
N GLY A 47 23.84 -12.01 1.66
CA GLY A 47 23.65 -13.31 2.30
C GLY A 47 22.22 -13.60 2.75
N CYS A 48 21.23 -12.84 2.22
CA CYS A 48 19.83 -13.08 2.48
C CYS A 48 19.29 -14.16 1.53
N ASN A 49 18.61 -15.17 2.08
CA ASN A 49 17.98 -16.22 1.30
C ASN A 49 16.44 -16.17 1.35
N LEU A 50 15.87 -15.09 1.89
CA LEU A 50 14.44 -14.77 1.84
C LEU A 50 14.26 -13.32 1.43
N VAL A 51 13.43 -13.09 0.42
CA VAL A 51 12.93 -11.76 0.05
C VAL A 51 11.45 -11.70 0.41
N VAL A 52 11.08 -10.75 1.27
CA VAL A 52 9.69 -10.43 1.57
C VAL A 52 9.34 -9.18 0.77
N ALA A 53 8.45 -9.33 -0.19
CA ALA A 53 7.98 -8.24 -1.04
C ALA A 53 6.53 -7.87 -0.71
N HIS A 54 6.17 -6.62 -1.00
CA HIS A 54 4.78 -6.21 -0.93
C HIS A 54 4.01 -6.72 -2.14
N HIS A 55 4.44 -6.38 -3.34
CA HIS A 55 3.73 -6.78 -4.55
C HIS A 55 3.97 -8.25 -4.93
N PRO A 56 2.90 -9.04 -5.17
CA PRO A 56 3.03 -10.43 -5.60
C PRO A 56 3.59 -10.52 -7.02
N PHE A 57 4.73 -11.17 -7.17
CA PHE A 57 5.44 -11.28 -8.45
C PHE A 57 4.61 -12.00 -9.53
N LEU A 58 3.78 -12.94 -9.12
CA LEU A 58 2.91 -13.73 -9.99
C LEU A 58 1.42 -13.42 -9.79
N LEU A 59 1.05 -12.15 -9.50
CA LEU A 59 -0.34 -11.72 -9.40
C LEU A 59 -1.16 -12.15 -10.63
N LYS A 60 -0.58 -11.99 -11.82
CA LYS A 60 -1.06 -12.66 -13.03
C LYS A 60 -0.20 -13.89 -13.23
N GLY A 61 -0.81 -15.07 -13.13
CA GLY A 61 -0.14 -16.35 -13.33
C GLY A 61 0.65 -16.39 -14.63
N THR A 62 1.62 -17.29 -14.71
CA THR A 62 2.39 -17.55 -15.93
C THR A 62 2.19 -18.99 -16.36
N GLN A 63 2.11 -19.23 -17.67
CA GLN A 63 2.01 -20.57 -18.23
C GLN A 63 3.38 -21.18 -18.53
N GLU A 64 4.43 -20.36 -18.52
CA GLU A 64 5.81 -20.83 -18.81
C GLU A 64 6.84 -20.06 -17.98
N VAL A 65 7.94 -20.72 -17.70
CA VAL A 65 9.13 -20.15 -17.05
C VAL A 65 10.27 -20.23 -18.07
N ASN A 66 10.35 -19.25 -18.92
CA ASN A 66 11.40 -19.13 -19.93
C ASN A 66 12.47 -18.14 -19.44
N HIS A 67 13.74 -18.54 -19.41
CA HIS A 67 14.83 -17.71 -18.89
C HIS A 67 15.00 -16.38 -19.64
N ASP A 68 14.53 -16.27 -20.88
CA ASP A 68 14.57 -15.04 -21.67
C ASP A 68 13.41 -14.08 -21.36
N SER A 69 12.40 -14.54 -20.59
CA SER A 69 11.32 -13.68 -20.13
C SER A 69 11.65 -13.01 -18.80
N LEU A 70 11.06 -11.84 -18.54
CA LEU A 70 11.26 -11.13 -17.26
C LEU A 70 10.93 -12.03 -16.07
N LYS A 71 9.76 -12.66 -16.08
CA LYS A 71 9.33 -13.52 -14.96
C LYS A 71 10.20 -14.78 -14.86
N GLY A 72 10.49 -15.41 -15.98
CA GLY A 72 11.28 -16.63 -16.01
C GLY A 72 12.72 -16.40 -15.57
N SER A 73 13.39 -15.31 -15.98
CA SER A 73 14.75 -14.99 -15.56
C SER A 73 14.85 -14.76 -14.05
N VAL A 74 13.89 -14.02 -13.46
CA VAL A 74 13.83 -13.76 -12.02
C VAL A 74 13.58 -15.06 -11.23
N LEU A 75 12.60 -15.87 -11.64
CA LEU A 75 12.32 -17.16 -10.98
C LEU A 75 13.49 -18.12 -11.09
N THR A 76 14.11 -18.21 -12.27
CA THR A 76 15.31 -19.05 -12.49
C THR A 76 16.46 -18.62 -11.59
N TYR A 77 16.67 -17.31 -11.45
CA TYR A 77 17.70 -16.77 -10.54
C TYR A 77 17.39 -17.12 -9.08
N ALA A 78 16.17 -16.92 -8.63
CA ALA A 78 15.75 -17.23 -7.26
C ALA A 78 15.96 -18.71 -6.93
N LEU A 79 15.47 -19.60 -7.78
CA LEU A 79 15.63 -21.05 -7.62
C LEU A 79 17.09 -21.50 -7.65
N LYS A 80 17.88 -20.99 -8.60
CA LYS A 80 19.31 -21.32 -8.73
C LYS A 80 20.14 -20.94 -7.51
N HIS A 81 19.73 -19.90 -6.78
CA HIS A 81 20.48 -19.38 -5.64
C HIS A 81 19.77 -19.64 -4.30
N SER A 82 18.77 -20.54 -4.27
CA SER A 82 18.00 -20.88 -3.07
C SER A 82 17.48 -19.62 -2.35
N ILE A 83 16.90 -18.69 -3.10
CA ILE A 83 16.26 -17.51 -2.55
C ILE A 83 14.75 -17.74 -2.56
N ALA A 84 14.15 -17.77 -1.37
CA ALA A 84 12.71 -17.78 -1.23
C ALA A 84 12.14 -16.37 -1.48
N ILE A 85 10.98 -16.30 -2.12
CA ILE A 85 10.23 -15.08 -2.35
C ILE A 85 8.87 -15.22 -1.70
N PHE A 86 8.54 -14.32 -0.80
CA PHE A 86 7.24 -14.24 -0.13
C PHE A 86 6.59 -12.89 -0.42
N ALA A 87 5.31 -12.89 -0.79
CA ALA A 87 4.52 -11.67 -0.99
C ALA A 87 3.55 -11.46 0.19
N ALA A 88 3.58 -10.26 0.77
CA ALA A 88 2.64 -9.78 1.76
C ALA A 88 1.96 -8.53 1.19
N HIS A 89 0.76 -8.67 0.67
CA HIS A 89 0.09 -7.66 -0.14
C HIS A 89 -1.19 -7.17 0.57
N THR A 90 -2.37 -7.40 0.00
CA THR A 90 -3.62 -6.91 0.59
C THR A 90 -3.87 -7.44 2.00
N ASN A 91 -3.44 -8.65 2.30
CA ASN A 91 -3.46 -9.21 3.65
C ASN A 91 -2.56 -8.49 4.66
N ALA A 92 -1.53 -7.77 4.19
CA ALA A 92 -0.69 -6.92 5.03
C ALA A 92 -1.20 -5.48 5.12
N ASP A 93 -2.11 -5.08 4.21
CA ASP A 93 -2.68 -3.73 4.21
C ASP A 93 -3.83 -3.58 5.21
N ILE A 94 -4.63 -4.63 5.39
CA ILE A 94 -5.87 -4.58 6.17
C ILE A 94 -5.67 -4.73 7.68
N VAL A 95 -4.60 -5.39 8.12
CA VAL A 95 -4.36 -5.72 9.53
C VAL A 95 -4.05 -4.48 10.37
N GLU A 96 -4.21 -4.62 11.69
CA GLU A 96 -3.67 -3.66 12.65
C GLU A 96 -2.15 -3.53 12.46
N ASP A 97 -1.63 -2.31 12.50
CA ASP A 97 -0.25 -1.97 12.14
C ASP A 97 0.13 -2.27 10.68
N GLY A 98 -0.85 -2.49 9.81
CA GLY A 98 -0.67 -2.57 8.36
C GLY A 98 -0.32 -1.22 7.73
N VAL A 99 -0.14 -1.21 6.41
CA VAL A 99 0.36 -0.02 5.68
C VAL A 99 -0.46 1.23 5.94
N SER A 100 -1.79 1.13 5.82
CA SER A 100 -2.67 2.30 6.03
C SER A 100 -2.70 2.76 7.49
N ASP A 101 -2.60 1.85 8.43
CA ASP A 101 -2.51 2.16 9.86
C ASP A 101 -1.22 2.93 10.20
N VAL A 102 -0.09 2.46 9.66
CA VAL A 102 1.20 3.12 9.84
C VAL A 102 1.19 4.54 9.27
N ILE A 103 0.58 4.73 8.10
CA ILE A 103 0.41 6.07 7.51
C ILE A 103 -0.44 6.96 8.43
N ALA A 104 -1.59 6.47 8.89
CA ALA A 104 -2.49 7.21 9.78
C ALA A 104 -1.80 7.63 11.08
N LYS A 105 -1.06 6.71 11.70
CA LYS A 105 -0.28 6.97 12.93
C LYS A 105 0.85 7.99 12.70
N LYS A 106 1.55 7.90 11.57
CA LYS A 106 2.60 8.87 11.21
C LYS A 106 2.05 10.28 10.97
N LEU A 107 0.82 10.41 10.52
CA LEU A 107 0.14 11.69 10.33
C LEU A 107 -0.55 12.19 11.61
N ASP A 108 -0.28 11.58 12.77
CA ASP A 108 -0.82 11.91 14.08
C ASP A 108 -2.37 11.90 14.12
N LEU A 109 -3.00 11.04 13.31
CA LEU A 109 -4.45 10.90 13.34
C LEU A 109 -4.91 10.19 14.61
N THR A 110 -6.04 10.66 15.12
CA THR A 110 -6.74 10.09 16.28
C THR A 110 -8.06 9.45 15.84
N ASN A 111 -8.65 8.60 16.69
CA ASN A 111 -9.91 7.90 16.40
C ASN A 111 -9.85 7.15 15.06
N ILE A 112 -8.73 6.45 14.83
CA ILE A 112 -8.49 5.71 13.60
C ILE A 112 -9.40 4.49 13.54
N GLY A 113 -10.06 4.31 12.40
CA GLY A 113 -10.84 3.13 12.06
C GLY A 113 -10.71 2.79 10.57
N PRO A 114 -11.21 1.64 10.11
CA PRO A 114 -11.19 1.29 8.70
C PRO A 114 -12.08 2.22 7.87
N LEU A 115 -11.62 2.60 6.66
CA LEU A 115 -12.44 3.35 5.70
C LEU A 115 -13.53 2.45 5.10
N VAL A 116 -13.16 1.22 4.78
CA VAL A 116 -14.08 0.17 4.32
C VAL A 116 -13.93 -1.03 5.23
N THR A 117 -14.97 -1.35 5.99
CA THR A 117 -14.98 -2.46 6.94
C THR A 117 -15.18 -3.79 6.20
N THR A 118 -14.42 -4.80 6.53
CA THR A 118 -14.66 -6.20 6.19
C THR A 118 -15.42 -6.92 7.31
N ALA A 119 -15.84 -8.16 7.10
CA ALA A 119 -16.68 -8.91 8.05
C ALA A 119 -16.04 -9.10 9.45
N ASP A 120 -14.72 -9.04 9.55
CA ASP A 120 -13.95 -9.37 10.75
C ASP A 120 -13.34 -8.13 11.47
N SER A 121 -13.95 -6.97 11.37
CA SER A 121 -13.51 -5.68 11.96
C SER A 121 -12.25 -5.05 11.35
N ASP A 122 -11.46 -5.78 10.63
CA ASP A 122 -10.39 -5.27 9.79
C ASP A 122 -10.97 -4.60 8.54
N GLY A 123 -10.13 -3.96 7.73
CA GLY A 123 -10.65 -3.35 6.50
C GLY A 123 -9.63 -2.51 5.77
N HIS A 124 -10.02 -2.11 4.57
CA HIS A 124 -9.17 -1.34 3.68
C HIS A 124 -9.18 0.14 4.02
N GLY A 125 -8.00 0.75 3.87
CA GLY A 125 -7.79 2.15 4.19
C GLY A 125 -8.01 2.45 5.67
N ARG A 126 -7.88 3.71 6.02
CA ARG A 126 -8.19 4.23 7.35
C ARG A 126 -8.92 5.56 7.24
N ILE A 127 -9.73 5.85 8.24
CA ILE A 127 -10.29 7.18 8.46
C ILE A 127 -9.97 7.58 9.89
N GLY A 128 -9.58 8.84 10.10
CA GLY A 128 -9.24 9.36 11.41
C GLY A 128 -9.35 10.87 11.45
N ARG A 129 -9.02 11.48 12.58
CA ARG A 129 -9.17 12.93 12.79
C ARG A 129 -7.87 13.56 13.23
N LEU A 130 -7.58 14.74 12.70
CA LEU A 130 -6.58 15.62 13.26
C LEU A 130 -7.04 16.18 14.61
N VAL A 131 -6.10 16.44 15.51
CA VAL A 131 -6.40 17.07 16.82
C VAL A 131 -6.98 18.47 16.64
N GLN A 132 -6.55 19.17 15.59
CA GLN A 132 -7.03 20.49 15.22
C GLN A 132 -7.27 20.54 13.71
N SER A 133 -8.33 21.23 13.31
CA SER A 133 -8.59 21.54 11.90
C SER A 133 -7.55 22.53 11.38
N ILE A 134 -6.93 22.20 10.23
CA ILE A 134 -5.92 23.03 9.57
C ILE A 134 -6.23 23.20 8.08
N PRO A 135 -5.77 24.29 7.44
CA PRO A 135 -5.91 24.46 5.99
C PRO A 135 -5.23 23.33 5.20
N LEU A 136 -5.84 22.92 4.08
CA LEU A 136 -5.36 21.86 3.21
C LEU A 136 -3.89 22.05 2.79
N GLN A 137 -3.47 23.28 2.47
CA GLN A 137 -2.08 23.56 2.14
C GLN A 137 -1.10 23.22 3.28
N LYS A 138 -1.49 23.45 4.54
CA LYS A 138 -0.68 23.10 5.70
C LYS A 138 -0.67 21.61 5.94
N PHE A 139 -1.81 20.96 5.73
CA PHE A 139 -1.89 19.50 5.83
C PHE A 139 -1.05 18.81 4.75
N ALA A 140 -1.08 19.29 3.50
CA ALA A 140 -0.24 18.75 2.43
C ALA A 140 1.26 18.90 2.72
N ALA A 141 1.67 20.04 3.31
CA ALA A 141 3.05 20.22 3.77
C ALA A 141 3.43 19.21 4.86
N HIS A 142 2.55 19.02 5.85
CA HIS A 142 2.75 18.01 6.90
C HIS A 142 2.89 16.59 6.32
N VAL A 143 2.04 16.21 5.36
CA VAL A 143 2.17 14.93 4.64
C VAL A 143 3.53 14.79 3.95
N ALA A 144 3.98 15.85 3.25
CA ALA A 144 5.26 15.87 2.54
C ALA A 144 6.48 15.76 3.47
N GLU A 145 6.38 16.33 4.68
CA GLU A 145 7.45 16.29 5.69
C GLU A 145 7.49 14.96 6.46
N THR A 146 6.32 14.34 6.64
CA THR A 146 6.16 13.15 7.51
C THR A 146 6.39 11.84 6.75
N LEU A 147 5.88 11.75 5.52
CA LEU A 147 6.00 10.53 4.72
C LEU A 147 7.34 10.47 3.97
N PRO A 148 7.77 9.29 3.52
CA PRO A 148 9.01 9.15 2.77
C PRO A 148 9.07 10.09 1.56
N PHE A 149 10.26 10.65 1.31
CA PHE A 149 10.48 11.56 0.20
C PHE A 149 10.06 10.95 -1.14
N SER A 150 9.30 11.72 -1.89
CA SER A 150 8.94 11.43 -3.28
C SER A 150 9.50 12.51 -4.20
N ALA A 151 10.10 12.12 -5.32
CA ALA A 151 10.64 13.06 -6.31
C ALA A 151 9.55 13.95 -6.95
N ARG A 152 8.30 13.51 -6.94
CA ARG A 152 7.13 14.28 -7.39
C ARG A 152 6.59 15.24 -6.32
N GLY A 153 6.95 15.02 -5.06
CA GLY A 153 6.29 15.67 -3.94
C GLY A 153 4.85 15.17 -3.74
N VAL A 154 4.06 15.97 -3.03
CA VAL A 154 2.63 15.73 -2.81
C VAL A 154 1.83 16.53 -3.83
N SER A 155 0.98 15.86 -4.60
CA SER A 155 0.02 16.50 -5.51
C SER A 155 -1.30 16.70 -4.78
N VAL A 156 -1.95 17.83 -4.97
CA VAL A 156 -3.18 18.17 -4.25
C VAL A 156 -4.25 18.63 -5.23
N ALA A 157 -5.46 18.12 -5.07
CA ALA A 157 -6.66 18.61 -5.74
C ALA A 157 -7.66 19.07 -4.67
N GLY A 158 -7.95 20.37 -4.64
CA GLY A 158 -8.81 21.01 -3.64
C GLY A 158 -8.44 22.48 -3.41
N SER A 159 -9.23 23.18 -2.61
CA SER A 159 -8.93 24.56 -2.24
C SER A 159 -7.85 24.61 -1.16
N PRO A 160 -6.76 25.37 -1.32
CA PRO A 160 -5.69 25.47 -0.32
C PRO A 160 -6.16 25.87 1.08
N GLU A 161 -7.20 26.69 1.16
CA GLU A 161 -7.77 27.20 2.41
C GLU A 161 -8.88 26.32 2.98
N GLN A 162 -9.27 25.23 2.28
CA GLN A 162 -10.23 24.27 2.79
C GLN A 162 -9.73 23.71 4.12
N LEU A 163 -10.60 23.71 5.13
CA LEU A 163 -10.25 23.13 6.44
C LEU A 163 -10.33 21.60 6.39
N VAL A 164 -9.29 20.97 6.89
CA VAL A 164 -9.15 19.51 7.03
C VAL A 164 -9.15 19.18 8.51
N GLU A 165 -10.08 18.32 8.92
CA GLU A 165 -10.18 17.73 10.25
C GLU A 165 -10.26 16.21 10.14
N THR A 166 -11.11 15.70 9.26
CA THR A 166 -11.30 14.27 9.03
C THR A 166 -10.54 13.84 7.78
N VAL A 167 -9.66 12.87 7.96
CA VAL A 167 -8.76 12.36 6.92
C VAL A 167 -9.10 10.91 6.63
N ALA A 168 -9.42 10.60 5.39
CA ALA A 168 -9.43 9.24 4.87
C ALA A 168 -8.13 8.96 4.13
N LEU A 169 -7.65 7.74 4.17
CA LEU A 169 -6.44 7.35 3.45
C LEU A 169 -6.43 5.86 3.07
N CYS A 170 -5.70 5.56 2.00
CA CYS A 170 -5.35 4.20 1.62
C CYS A 170 -3.92 4.19 1.08
N GLY A 171 -3.08 3.31 1.60
CA GLY A 171 -1.75 3.07 1.04
C GLY A 171 -1.84 2.49 -0.38
N GLY A 172 -0.84 2.78 -1.23
CA GLY A 172 -0.80 2.29 -2.60
C GLY A 172 -1.81 2.95 -3.54
N ALA A 173 -2.33 2.20 -4.52
CA ALA A 173 -3.28 2.67 -5.54
C ALA A 173 -4.71 2.63 -5.00
N GLY A 174 -5.23 3.77 -4.62
CA GLY A 174 -6.52 3.89 -3.92
C GLY A 174 -7.70 4.37 -4.75
N ASP A 175 -7.65 4.34 -6.07
CA ASP A 175 -8.78 4.73 -6.93
C ASP A 175 -10.10 4.06 -6.53
N SER A 176 -10.05 2.77 -6.18
CA SER A 176 -11.22 1.96 -5.84
C SER A 176 -11.90 2.37 -4.53
N PHE A 177 -11.25 3.18 -3.69
CA PHE A 177 -11.78 3.63 -2.42
C PHE A 177 -12.27 5.09 -2.44
N ILE A 178 -12.20 5.77 -3.58
CA ILE A 178 -12.70 7.14 -3.74
C ILE A 178 -14.18 7.23 -3.35
N ASP A 179 -15.03 6.30 -3.81
CA ASP A 179 -16.46 6.30 -3.49
C ASP A 179 -16.70 6.12 -1.99
N ALA A 180 -15.89 5.29 -1.31
CA ALA A 180 -15.98 5.14 0.14
C ALA A 180 -15.55 6.43 0.86
N ALA A 181 -14.52 7.11 0.39
CA ALA A 181 -14.10 8.40 0.92
C ALA A 181 -15.17 9.48 0.67
N LEU A 182 -15.80 9.48 -0.50
CA LEU A 182 -16.92 10.38 -0.82
C LEU A 182 -18.16 10.12 0.07
N ALA A 183 -18.45 8.87 0.39
CA ALA A 183 -19.56 8.48 1.25
C ALA A 183 -19.28 8.74 2.75
N SER A 184 -18.01 8.91 3.13
CA SER A 184 -17.61 9.19 4.50
C SER A 184 -17.70 10.68 4.85
N GLU A 185 -17.35 11.05 6.08
CA GLU A 185 -17.25 12.45 6.52
C GLU A 185 -15.87 13.08 6.23
N ALA A 186 -15.02 12.43 5.45
CA ALA A 186 -13.68 12.92 5.16
C ALA A 186 -13.66 14.28 4.45
N ASP A 187 -12.77 15.15 4.88
CA ASP A 187 -12.45 16.41 4.22
C ASP A 187 -11.39 16.22 3.14
N VAL A 188 -10.50 15.23 3.32
CA VAL A 188 -9.44 14.88 2.38
C VAL A 188 -9.26 13.37 2.30
N TYR A 189 -8.91 12.86 1.11
CA TYR A 189 -8.52 11.47 0.90
C TYR A 189 -7.09 11.39 0.37
N ILE A 190 -6.24 10.62 1.04
CA ILE A 190 -4.82 10.43 0.68
C ILE A 190 -4.61 9.06 0.10
N THR A 191 -3.89 8.99 -1.02
CA THR A 191 -3.42 7.74 -1.62
C THR A 191 -2.21 8.02 -2.53
N SER A 192 -1.50 6.98 -3.00
CA SER A 192 -0.28 7.16 -3.80
C SER A 192 -0.56 7.35 -5.28
N ASP A 193 -1.44 6.53 -5.84
CA ASP A 193 -1.71 6.51 -7.27
C ASP A 193 -3.17 6.80 -7.56
N LEU A 194 -3.40 7.95 -8.18
CA LEU A 194 -4.70 8.34 -8.69
C LEU A 194 -4.63 8.63 -10.19
N ARG A 195 -5.62 8.13 -10.91
CA ARG A 195 -5.81 8.45 -12.32
C ARG A 195 -6.56 9.76 -12.48
N HIS A 196 -6.34 10.46 -13.59
CA HIS A 196 -6.91 11.78 -13.84
C HIS A 196 -8.44 11.82 -13.72
N HIS A 197 -9.15 10.95 -14.43
CA HIS A 197 -10.63 11.00 -14.46
C HIS A 197 -11.26 10.68 -13.08
N PRO A 198 -10.86 9.61 -12.36
CA PRO A 198 -11.39 9.39 -11.01
C PRO A 198 -11.14 10.57 -10.06
N THR A 199 -9.97 11.21 -10.15
CA THR A 199 -9.65 12.41 -9.36
C THR A 199 -10.57 13.58 -9.72
N LEU A 200 -10.73 13.85 -11.01
CA LEU A 200 -11.59 14.93 -11.49
C LEU A 200 -13.04 14.71 -11.07
N ASP A 201 -13.57 13.51 -11.28
CA ASP A 201 -14.95 13.16 -10.92
C ASP A 201 -15.19 13.30 -9.43
N ALA A 202 -14.24 12.85 -8.60
CA ALA A 202 -14.33 12.96 -7.15
C ALA A 202 -14.37 14.44 -6.69
N THR A 203 -13.50 15.29 -7.26
CA THR A 203 -13.44 16.72 -6.89
C THR A 203 -14.66 17.52 -7.36
N LEU A 204 -15.34 17.05 -8.41
CA LEU A 204 -16.54 17.68 -8.97
C LEU A 204 -17.83 17.09 -8.40
N THR A 205 -17.77 15.99 -7.65
CA THR A 205 -18.96 15.37 -7.07
C THR A 205 -19.60 16.30 -6.03
N PRO A 206 -20.90 16.64 -6.21
CA PRO A 206 -21.61 17.52 -5.28
C PRO A 206 -21.69 16.90 -3.87
N ARG A 207 -21.17 17.63 -2.88
CA ARG A 207 -21.21 17.27 -1.46
C ARG A 207 -21.45 18.52 -0.61
N ALA A 208 -21.91 18.30 0.62
CA ALA A 208 -22.01 19.39 1.61
C ALA A 208 -20.64 20.01 1.93
N LYS A 209 -19.60 19.18 1.96
CA LYS A 209 -18.20 19.61 2.05
C LYS A 209 -17.43 18.99 0.85
N PRO A 210 -16.65 19.75 0.09
CA PRO A 210 -15.80 19.20 -0.98
C PRO A 210 -14.78 18.20 -0.43
N LEU A 211 -14.56 17.09 -1.15
CA LEU A 211 -13.44 16.18 -0.85
C LEU A 211 -12.18 16.68 -1.55
N ALA A 212 -11.13 16.93 -0.81
CA ALA A 212 -9.79 17.11 -1.36
C ALA A 212 -9.08 15.76 -1.58
N LEU A 213 -8.16 15.71 -2.52
CA LEU A 213 -7.37 14.53 -2.85
C LEU A 213 -5.88 14.87 -2.86
#